data_ecb19b7d599e8857dbbaba1f026b73ab
#
_entry.id   ecb19b7d599e8857dbbaba1f026b73ab
#
_cell.length_a   1.000
_cell.length_b   1.000
_cell.length_c   1.000
_cell.angle_alpha   90.00
_cell.angle_beta   90.00
_cell.angle_gamma   90.00
#
_symmetry.space_group_name_H-M   'P 1'
#
loop_
_entity.id
_entity.type
_entity.pdbx_description
1 polymer ?
#
loop_
_entity_poly.entity_id
_entity_poly.type
_entity_poly.pdbx_seq_one_letter_code
_entity_poly.pdbx_strand_id
1 'polypeptide(L)'
;AELEYTHWADGIKTYFLSYVDLVGSTNFGDIKNVFGTLTKTKKGFSYSKKKCPRVPYHSDCLQIALYSKLLPKHKPFLTYASNDDRVIFTPENCVELRTESLQYYYEELVLYQKCWETKLELANGDAKVLAMLCKPDLSEIRKDGFWWKGIDPDIIKRFRSYYE
;
A
#
# COMPACT_ATOMS: atom_id res chain seq x y z
N ALA A 1 4.52 -9.51 -17.24
CA ALA A 1 5.18 -10.40 -16.27
C ALA A 1 5.41 -9.62 -15.00
N GLU A 2 5.08 -10.19 -13.88
CA GLU A 2 5.42 -9.66 -12.57
C GLU A 2 6.93 -9.83 -12.38
N LEU A 3 7.63 -8.73 -12.04
CA LEU A 3 9.07 -8.75 -11.83
C LEU A 3 9.36 -8.44 -10.36
N GLU A 4 10.09 -9.32 -9.71
CA GLU A 4 10.56 -9.13 -8.34
C GLU A 4 11.83 -8.27 -8.32
N TYR A 5 11.85 -7.28 -7.46
CA TYR A 5 12.99 -6.40 -7.24
C TYR A 5 13.30 -6.28 -5.74
N THR A 6 14.58 -6.23 -5.42
CA THR A 6 15.07 -5.82 -4.12
C THR A 6 15.76 -4.47 -4.23
N HIS A 7 15.51 -3.58 -3.27
CA HIS A 7 16.09 -2.26 -3.22
C HIS A 7 16.61 -1.92 -1.82
N TRP A 8 17.83 -1.45 -1.76
CA TRP A 8 18.48 -0.96 -0.56
C TRP A 8 18.51 0.57 -0.61
N ALA A 9 17.93 1.22 0.39
CA ALA A 9 18.03 2.66 0.54
C ALA A 9 19.12 3.01 1.56
N ASP A 10 19.72 4.19 1.40
CA ASP A 10 20.75 4.67 2.31
C ASP A 10 20.22 4.83 3.75
N GLY A 11 20.97 4.29 4.69
CA GLY A 11 20.67 4.40 6.11
C GLY A 11 19.54 3.52 6.60
N ILE A 12 19.13 2.48 5.85
CA ILE A 12 18.28 1.38 6.32
C ILE A 12 19.07 0.07 6.35
N LYS A 13 18.71 -0.84 7.26
CA LYS A 13 19.38 -2.13 7.48
C LYS A 13 18.72 -3.28 6.73
N THR A 14 17.48 -3.10 6.33
CA THR A 14 16.70 -4.06 5.57
C THR A 14 16.49 -3.55 4.15
N TYR A 15 16.02 -4.39 3.27
CA TYR A 15 15.71 -4.00 1.90
C TYR A 15 14.20 -3.92 1.67
N PHE A 16 13.80 -3.13 0.69
CA PHE A 16 12.46 -3.19 0.14
C PHE A 16 12.36 -4.35 -0.85
N LEU A 17 11.35 -5.19 -0.68
CA LEU A 17 10.97 -6.20 -1.65
C LEU A 17 9.73 -5.70 -2.40
N SER A 18 9.80 -5.67 -3.71
CA SER A 18 8.73 -5.15 -4.55
C SER A 18 8.46 -6.05 -5.74
N TYR A 19 7.19 -6.15 -6.09
CA TYR A 19 6.70 -6.80 -7.28
C TYR A 19 6.06 -5.74 -8.17
N VAL A 20 6.66 -5.49 -9.34
CA VAL A 20 6.13 -4.50 -10.29
C VAL A 20 5.23 -5.22 -11.29
N ASP A 21 3.93 -4.92 -11.26
CA ASP A 21 2.91 -5.63 -12.04
C ASP A 21 3.07 -5.43 -13.54
N LEU A 22 3.40 -4.22 -13.96
CA LEU A 22 3.48 -3.85 -15.35
C LEU A 22 4.78 -3.11 -15.65
N VAL A 23 5.61 -3.73 -16.48
CA VAL A 23 6.84 -3.14 -17.00
C VAL A 23 6.84 -3.26 -18.52
N GLY A 24 6.84 -2.12 -19.21
CA GLY A 24 7.00 -2.01 -20.65
C GLY A 24 8.42 -1.57 -21.02
N SER A 25 8.64 -1.28 -22.30
CA SER A 25 9.94 -0.83 -22.78
C SER A 25 10.36 0.56 -22.27
N THR A 26 9.40 1.43 -21.99
CA THR A 26 9.63 2.83 -21.57
C THR A 26 8.79 3.25 -20.38
N ASN A 27 7.85 2.42 -19.94
CA ASN A 27 6.89 2.75 -18.89
C ASN A 27 6.83 1.62 -17.87
N PHE A 28 6.50 1.95 -16.65
CA PHE A 28 6.08 1.00 -15.62
C PHE A 28 4.84 1.53 -14.90
N GLY A 29 4.10 0.66 -14.25
CA GLY A 29 2.94 1.10 -13.48
C GLY A 29 2.19 0.00 -12.81
N ASP A 30 1.01 0.37 -12.32
CA ASP A 30 0.14 -0.50 -11.57
C ASP A 30 -1.33 -0.25 -11.96
N ILE A 31 -2.14 -1.31 -11.85
CA ILE A 31 -3.59 -1.25 -12.10
C ILE A 31 -4.33 -1.59 -10.81
N LYS A 32 -5.03 -0.61 -10.27
CA LYS A 32 -5.87 -0.75 -9.07
C LYS A 32 -7.32 -0.95 -9.44
N ASN A 33 -7.88 -2.07 -9.06
CA ASN A 33 -9.30 -2.33 -9.23
C ASN A 33 -10.13 -1.63 -8.15
N VAL A 34 -11.15 -0.89 -8.58
CA VAL A 34 -12.09 -0.20 -7.70
C VAL A 34 -13.41 -0.94 -7.73
N PHE A 35 -13.60 -1.82 -6.76
CA PHE A 35 -14.81 -2.63 -6.69
C PHE A 35 -15.97 -1.90 -6.04
N GLY A 36 -17.15 -2.00 -6.64
CA GLY A 36 -18.41 -1.66 -5.98
C GLY A 36 -18.80 -2.71 -4.93
N THR A 37 -19.80 -2.39 -4.14
CA THR A 37 -20.32 -3.29 -3.11
C THR A 37 -21.53 -4.05 -3.64
N LEU A 38 -21.49 -5.38 -3.56
CA LEU A 38 -22.64 -6.23 -3.82
C LEU A 38 -23.48 -6.34 -2.53
N THR A 39 -24.70 -5.79 -2.56
CA THR A 39 -25.61 -5.82 -1.42
C THR A 39 -26.82 -6.69 -1.73
N LYS A 40 -27.13 -7.62 -0.83
CA LYS A 40 -28.36 -8.41 -0.92
C LYS A 40 -29.55 -7.54 -0.50
N THR A 41 -30.53 -7.41 -1.38
CA THR A 41 -31.78 -6.68 -1.13
C THR A 41 -32.98 -7.64 -1.10
N LYS A 42 -34.14 -7.16 -0.69
CA LYS A 42 -35.39 -7.96 -0.74
C LYS A 42 -35.77 -8.40 -2.17
N LYS A 43 -35.25 -7.72 -3.20
CA LYS A 43 -35.53 -8.01 -4.62
C LYS A 43 -34.40 -8.75 -5.32
N GLY A 44 -33.37 -9.23 -4.59
CA GLY A 44 -32.20 -9.88 -5.14
C GLY A 44 -30.89 -9.15 -4.77
N PHE A 45 -29.90 -9.17 -5.64
CA PHE A 45 -28.64 -8.48 -5.43
C PHE A 45 -28.63 -7.13 -6.14
N SER A 46 -28.14 -6.11 -5.44
CA SER A 46 -27.86 -4.78 -5.98
C SER A 46 -26.38 -4.53 -5.95
N TYR A 47 -25.82 -4.01 -7.04
CA TYR A 47 -24.42 -3.64 -7.15
C TYR A 47 -24.29 -2.11 -7.10
N SER A 48 -23.54 -1.60 -6.13
CA SER A 48 -23.23 -0.18 -6.07
C SER A 48 -22.10 0.16 -7.02
N LYS A 49 -22.32 1.10 -7.93
CA LYS A 49 -21.26 1.63 -8.79
C LYS A 49 -20.27 2.43 -7.93
N LYS A 50 -18.98 2.16 -8.08
CA LYS A 50 -17.93 2.94 -7.43
C LYS A 50 -17.15 3.69 -8.50
N LYS A 51 -17.06 5.00 -8.35
CA LYS A 51 -16.22 5.85 -9.22
C LYS A 51 -14.77 5.71 -8.86
N CYS A 52 -13.90 5.76 -9.83
CA CYS A 52 -12.46 5.84 -9.62
C CYS A 52 -12.08 7.15 -8.91
N PRO A 53 -11.04 7.15 -8.07
CA PRO A 53 -10.53 8.36 -7.44
C PRO A 53 -10.07 9.35 -8.53
N ARG A 54 -10.20 10.64 -8.25
CA ARG A 54 -9.73 11.71 -9.15
C ARG A 54 -8.34 12.23 -8.77
N VAL A 55 -7.81 11.74 -7.65
CA VAL A 55 -6.44 11.92 -7.17
C VAL A 55 -5.95 10.56 -6.70
N PRO A 56 -4.70 10.17 -6.95
CA PRO A 56 -4.15 8.91 -6.46
C PRO A 56 -4.23 8.79 -4.95
N TYR A 57 -4.42 7.58 -4.45
CA TYR A 57 -4.27 7.35 -3.02
C TYR A 57 -2.79 7.45 -2.61
N HIS A 58 -2.55 7.99 -1.42
CA HIS A 58 -1.21 8.19 -0.88
C HIS A 58 -0.38 6.88 -0.85
N SER A 59 -0.99 5.77 -0.42
CA SER A 59 -0.34 4.45 -0.43
C SER A 59 0.13 4.00 -1.82
N ASP A 60 -0.65 4.33 -2.85
CA ASP A 60 -0.31 3.96 -4.22
C ASP A 60 0.81 4.86 -4.76
N CYS A 61 0.85 6.14 -4.34
CA CYS A 61 1.98 7.04 -4.64
C CYS A 61 3.29 6.55 -4.00
N LEU A 62 3.25 6.06 -2.75
CA LEU A 62 4.41 5.44 -2.10
C LEU A 62 4.92 4.23 -2.88
N GLN A 63 4.02 3.37 -3.35
CA GLN A 63 4.37 2.20 -4.15
C GLN A 63 5.02 2.61 -5.49
N ILE A 64 4.43 3.55 -6.22
CA ILE A 64 4.98 4.05 -7.49
C ILE A 64 6.32 4.76 -7.26
N ALA A 65 6.50 5.46 -6.15
CA ALA A 65 7.76 6.09 -5.78
C ALA A 65 8.89 5.07 -5.61
N LEU A 66 8.62 3.94 -4.94
CA LEU A 66 9.57 2.84 -4.84
C LEU A 66 9.90 2.27 -6.22
N TYR A 67 8.90 2.01 -7.06
CA TYR A 67 9.11 1.50 -8.41
C TYR A 67 9.93 2.46 -9.28
N SER A 68 9.80 3.77 -9.10
CA SER A 68 10.59 4.76 -9.83
C SER A 68 12.09 4.69 -9.51
N LYS A 69 12.45 4.25 -8.29
CA LYS A 69 13.86 3.99 -7.92
C LYS A 69 14.42 2.72 -8.55
N LEU A 70 13.57 1.71 -8.71
CA LEU A 70 13.93 0.46 -9.35
C LEU A 70 14.07 0.60 -10.88
N LEU A 71 13.25 1.47 -11.46
CA LEU A 71 13.13 1.65 -12.92
C LEU A 71 13.32 3.13 -13.32
N PRO A 72 14.51 3.74 -13.04
CA PRO A 72 14.70 5.20 -13.15
C PRO A 72 14.64 5.72 -14.60
N LYS A 73 14.71 4.85 -15.60
CA LYS A 73 14.62 5.21 -17.02
C LYS A 73 13.22 5.08 -17.60
N HIS A 74 12.27 4.61 -16.81
CA HIS A 74 10.90 4.38 -17.25
C HIS A 74 9.96 5.44 -16.67
N LYS A 75 8.93 5.80 -17.45
CA LYS A 75 7.89 6.72 -17.01
C LYS A 75 6.84 5.97 -16.18
N PRO A 76 6.45 6.48 -15.00
CA PRO A 76 5.41 5.88 -14.19
C PRO A 76 4.02 6.11 -14.76
N PHE A 77 3.11 5.17 -14.52
CA PHE A 77 1.68 5.38 -14.64
C PHE A 77 0.92 4.63 -13.54
N LEU A 78 -0.26 5.11 -13.20
CA LEU A 78 -1.16 4.47 -12.25
C LEU A 78 -2.57 4.49 -12.83
N THR A 79 -3.20 3.33 -12.90
CA THR A 79 -4.56 3.20 -13.44
C THR A 79 -5.50 2.72 -12.35
N TYR A 80 -6.60 3.44 -12.16
CA TYR A 80 -7.75 2.94 -11.43
C TYR A 80 -8.83 2.53 -12.42
N ALA A 81 -9.36 1.34 -12.23
CA ALA A 81 -10.41 0.80 -13.09
C ALA A 81 -11.57 0.24 -12.25
N SER A 82 -12.78 0.55 -12.67
CA SER A 82 -14.02 -0.06 -12.20
C SER A 82 -14.81 -0.58 -13.39
N ASN A 83 -15.97 -1.18 -13.15
CA ASN A 83 -16.83 -1.67 -14.26
C ASN A 83 -17.29 -0.54 -15.21
N ASP A 84 -17.43 0.68 -14.70
CA ASP A 84 -18.05 1.80 -15.41
C ASP A 84 -17.15 3.05 -15.52
N ASP A 85 -15.96 3.02 -14.91
CA ASP A 85 -15.08 4.19 -14.87
C ASP A 85 -13.60 3.76 -14.92
N ARG A 86 -12.78 4.58 -15.54
CA ARG A 86 -11.34 4.40 -15.61
C ARG A 86 -10.64 5.75 -15.53
N VAL A 87 -9.59 5.82 -14.75
CA VAL A 87 -8.72 6.98 -14.65
C VAL A 87 -7.28 6.51 -14.79
N ILE A 88 -6.52 7.18 -15.64
CA ILE A 88 -5.09 6.94 -15.85
C ILE A 88 -4.34 8.20 -15.42
N PHE A 89 -3.46 8.03 -14.46
CA PHE A 89 -2.55 9.06 -13.98
C PHE A 89 -1.15 8.84 -14.59
N THR A 90 -0.56 9.91 -15.07
CA THR A 90 0.80 9.98 -15.61
C THR A 90 1.46 11.28 -15.12
N PRO A 91 2.79 11.44 -15.22
CA PRO A 91 3.45 12.68 -14.84
C PRO A 91 2.92 13.93 -15.56
N GLU A 92 2.34 13.76 -16.74
CA GLU A 92 1.81 14.85 -17.56
C GLU A 92 0.48 15.41 -17.01
N ASN A 93 -0.35 14.55 -16.39
CA ASN A 93 -1.69 14.93 -15.91
C ASN A 93 -1.85 14.84 -14.38
N CYS A 94 -0.83 14.43 -13.64
CA CYS A 94 -0.89 14.20 -12.20
C CYS A 94 0.40 14.66 -11.53
N VAL A 95 0.29 15.63 -10.64
CA VAL A 95 1.45 16.20 -9.92
C VAL A 95 2.11 15.18 -9.01
N GLU A 96 1.33 14.29 -8.42
CA GLU A 96 1.79 13.24 -7.51
C GLU A 96 2.74 12.23 -8.17
N LEU A 97 2.68 12.10 -9.50
CA LEU A 97 3.56 11.19 -10.25
C LEU A 97 4.77 11.88 -10.89
N ARG A 98 4.97 13.18 -10.65
CA ARG A 98 6.16 13.90 -11.11
C ARG A 98 7.37 13.51 -10.27
N THR A 99 8.54 13.67 -10.85
CA THR A 99 9.82 13.26 -10.26
C THR A 99 10.02 13.80 -8.84
N GLU A 100 9.70 15.08 -8.62
CA GLU A 100 9.87 15.75 -7.32
C GLU A 100 8.92 15.15 -6.28
N SER A 101 7.66 14.91 -6.65
CA SER A 101 6.68 14.30 -5.76
C SER A 101 7.03 12.86 -5.44
N LEU A 102 7.45 12.09 -6.43
CA LEU A 102 7.90 10.71 -6.23
C LEU A 102 9.17 10.63 -5.36
N GLN A 103 10.07 11.61 -5.47
CA GLN A 103 11.21 11.69 -4.56
C GLN A 103 10.76 11.92 -3.12
N TYR A 104 9.82 12.83 -2.89
CA TYR A 104 9.24 13.08 -1.56
C TYR A 104 8.58 11.83 -0.97
N TYR A 105 7.73 11.13 -1.73
CA TYR A 105 7.08 9.89 -1.28
C TYR A 105 8.10 8.77 -1.01
N TYR A 106 9.17 8.70 -1.77
CA TYR A 106 10.25 7.75 -1.51
C TYR A 106 10.98 8.05 -0.18
N GLU A 107 11.28 9.31 0.09
CA GLU A 107 11.90 9.73 1.36
C GLU A 107 10.99 9.44 2.55
N GLU A 108 9.69 9.63 2.40
CA GLU A 108 8.69 9.24 3.39
C GLU A 108 8.69 7.73 3.64
N LEU A 109 8.75 6.92 2.58
CA LEU A 109 8.82 5.47 2.68
C LEU A 109 10.09 5.01 3.43
N VAL A 110 11.24 5.62 3.13
CA VAL A 110 12.51 5.36 3.84
C VAL A 110 12.40 5.75 5.32
N LEU A 111 11.74 6.85 5.62
CA LEU A 111 11.49 7.26 7.01
C LEU A 111 10.64 6.26 7.76
N TYR A 112 9.55 5.76 7.15
CA TYR A 112 8.75 4.69 7.75
C TYR A 112 9.57 3.44 8.03
N GLN A 113 10.43 3.04 7.10
CA GLN A 113 11.30 1.88 7.30
C GLN A 113 12.28 2.09 8.46
N LYS A 114 12.92 3.25 8.57
CA LYS A 114 13.79 3.59 9.70
C LYS A 114 13.05 3.57 11.04
N CYS A 115 11.82 4.08 11.07
CA CYS A 115 10.98 4.02 12.27
C CYS A 115 10.69 2.57 12.69
N TRP A 116 10.41 1.68 11.72
CA TRP A 116 10.19 0.28 11.99
C TRP A 116 11.45 -0.41 12.51
N GLU A 117 12.59 -0.20 11.89
CA GLU A 117 13.88 -0.75 12.33
C GLU A 117 14.22 -0.31 13.75
N THR A 118 14.01 0.97 14.06
CA THR A 118 14.21 1.50 15.42
C THR A 118 13.30 0.81 16.44
N LYS A 119 12.03 0.58 16.12
CA LYS A 119 11.11 -0.14 17.01
C LYS A 119 11.53 -1.58 17.23
N LEU A 120 11.97 -2.27 16.17
CA LEU A 120 12.48 -3.65 16.27
C LEU A 120 13.73 -3.73 17.15
N GLU A 121 14.65 -2.78 17.03
CA GLU A 121 15.86 -2.69 17.86
C GLU A 121 15.52 -2.44 19.34
N LEU A 122 14.62 -1.47 19.60
CA LEU A 122 14.18 -1.17 20.96
C LEU A 122 13.46 -2.35 21.61
N ALA A 123 12.69 -3.10 20.83
CA ALA A 123 12.00 -4.31 21.32
C ALA A 123 12.97 -5.46 21.63
N ASN A 124 14.14 -5.51 20.99
CA ASN A 124 15.18 -6.51 21.20
C ASN A 124 14.67 -7.95 21.29
N GLY A 125 13.73 -8.31 20.40
CA GLY A 125 13.08 -9.62 20.36
C GLY A 125 11.91 -9.81 21.33
N ASP A 126 11.61 -8.86 22.20
CA ASP A 126 10.44 -8.92 23.08
C ASP A 126 9.17 -8.47 22.34
N ALA A 127 8.28 -9.43 22.08
CA ALA A 127 7.04 -9.19 21.35
C ALA A 127 6.07 -8.24 22.10
N LYS A 128 6.11 -8.19 23.43
CA LYS A 128 5.28 -7.28 24.23
C LYS A 128 5.77 -5.85 24.09
N VAL A 129 7.08 -5.64 24.18
CA VAL A 129 7.68 -4.32 23.97
C VAL A 129 7.41 -3.84 22.54
N LEU A 130 7.58 -4.71 21.54
CA LEU A 130 7.26 -4.37 20.16
C LEU A 130 5.78 -3.98 19.99
N ALA A 131 4.88 -4.76 20.58
CA ALA A 131 3.45 -4.44 20.57
C ALA A 131 3.16 -3.06 21.20
N MET A 132 3.78 -2.73 22.33
CA MET A 132 3.64 -1.41 22.96
C MET A 132 4.15 -0.27 22.07
N LEU A 133 5.29 -0.46 21.39
CA LEU A 133 5.88 0.53 20.48
C LEU A 133 5.06 0.72 19.19
N CYS A 134 4.34 -0.32 18.78
CA CYS A 134 3.54 -0.34 17.56
C CYS A 134 2.04 -0.21 17.83
N LYS A 135 1.65 0.20 19.07
CA LYS A 135 0.24 0.24 19.50
C LYS A 135 -0.65 0.86 18.43
N PRO A 136 -1.45 0.05 17.72
CA PRO A 136 -2.41 0.55 16.76
C PRO A 136 -3.56 1.23 17.50
N ASP A 137 -4.25 2.12 16.83
CA ASP A 137 -5.56 2.56 17.32
C ASP A 137 -6.53 1.38 17.23
N LEU A 138 -6.76 0.71 18.37
CA LEU A 138 -7.64 -0.45 18.43
C LEU A 138 -9.10 -0.11 18.12
N SER A 139 -9.46 1.17 18.15
CA SER A 139 -10.80 1.64 17.75
C SER A 139 -11.00 1.50 16.23
N GLU A 140 -9.93 1.59 15.46
CA GLU A 140 -9.96 1.42 14.02
C GLU A 140 -9.88 -0.04 13.56
N ILE A 141 -9.51 -0.96 14.44
CA ILE A 141 -9.53 -2.41 14.14
C ILE A 141 -10.97 -2.89 14.18
N ARG A 142 -11.71 -2.63 13.12
CA ARG A 142 -13.08 -3.15 12.95
C ARG A 142 -13.03 -4.67 12.86
N LYS A 143 -13.92 -5.36 13.59
CA LYS A 143 -14.04 -6.83 13.60
C LYS A 143 -14.30 -7.42 12.20
N ASP A 144 -14.86 -6.63 11.29
CA ASP A 144 -15.26 -6.95 9.93
C ASP A 144 -14.37 -6.28 8.86
N GLY A 145 -13.27 -5.64 9.26
CA GLY A 145 -12.34 -4.99 8.36
C GLY A 145 -11.75 -5.97 7.34
N PHE A 146 -11.51 -5.49 6.13
CA PHE A 146 -10.97 -6.29 5.01
C PHE A 146 -9.71 -7.07 5.40
N TRP A 147 -8.79 -6.45 6.15
CA TRP A 147 -7.52 -7.02 6.58
C TRP A 147 -7.65 -8.18 7.58
N TRP A 148 -8.79 -8.26 8.30
CA TRP A 148 -9.06 -9.31 9.27
C TRP A 148 -9.93 -10.43 8.69
N LYS A 149 -10.44 -10.23 7.47
CA LYS A 149 -11.30 -11.19 6.80
C LYS A 149 -10.49 -12.41 6.38
N GLY A 150 -10.80 -13.55 6.97
CA GLY A 150 -10.10 -14.81 6.71
C GLY A 150 -8.92 -15.10 7.62
N ILE A 151 -8.62 -14.22 8.59
CA ILE A 151 -7.64 -14.52 9.64
C ILE A 151 -8.30 -15.35 10.74
N ASP A 152 -7.59 -16.39 11.18
CA ASP A 152 -8.03 -17.24 12.29
C ASP A 152 -8.39 -16.40 13.52
N PRO A 153 -9.59 -16.59 14.12
CA PRO A 153 -10.02 -15.87 15.32
C PRO A 153 -9.03 -15.99 16.49
N ASP A 154 -8.33 -17.10 16.63
CA ASP A 154 -7.34 -17.28 17.70
C ASP A 154 -6.11 -16.41 17.49
N ILE A 155 -5.70 -16.18 16.24
CA ILE A 155 -4.63 -15.22 15.91
C ILE A 155 -5.06 -13.81 16.28
N ILE A 156 -6.29 -13.41 15.96
CA ILE A 156 -6.84 -12.10 16.32
C ILE A 156 -6.90 -11.93 17.84
N LYS A 157 -7.36 -12.96 18.57
CA LYS A 157 -7.41 -12.97 20.03
C LYS A 157 -6.02 -12.82 20.64
N ARG A 158 -5.04 -13.60 20.15
CA ARG A 158 -3.64 -13.53 20.59
C ARG A 158 -3.04 -12.15 20.31
N PHE A 159 -3.27 -11.59 19.12
CA PHE A 159 -2.82 -10.25 18.77
C PHE A 159 -3.37 -9.21 19.76
N ARG A 160 -4.67 -9.25 20.07
CA ARG A 160 -5.31 -8.34 21.03
C ARG A 160 -4.72 -8.45 22.44
N SER A 161 -4.41 -9.66 22.90
CA SER A 161 -3.85 -9.87 24.25
C SER A 161 -2.48 -9.23 24.49
N TYR A 162 -1.80 -8.74 23.44
CA TYR A 162 -0.59 -7.93 23.56
C TYR A 162 -0.87 -6.46 23.89
N TYR A 163 -2.13 -6.00 23.73
CA TYR A 163 -2.53 -4.61 23.92
C TYR A 163 -3.46 -4.39 25.11
N GLU A 164 -4.05 -5.45 25.64
CA GLU A 164 -4.81 -5.49 26.89
C GLU A 164 -3.88 -5.72 28.09
#